data_5cb61d3eadf6bea41bd706a41b9026e0
#
_entry.id   5cb61d3eadf6bea41bd706a41b9026e0
#
_cell.length_a   1.000
_cell.length_b   1.000
_cell.length_c   1.000
_cell.angle_alpha   90.00
_cell.angle_beta   90.00
_cell.angle_gamma   90.00
#
_symmetry.space_group_name_H-M   'P 1'
#
loop_
_entity.id
_entity.type
_entity.pdbx_description
1 polymer ?
#
loop_
_entity_poly.entity_id
_entity_poly.type
_entity_poly.pdbx_seq_one_letter_code
_entity_poly.pdbx_strand_id
1 'polypeptide(L)' 'LQRIERETENALAGKPSKITAKVNSLVDKDIIKALYRASQAGVKIDLIVRGICCLKPNIAGISDNINVIEGRIFL' A
#
# COMPACT_ATOMS: atom_id res chain seq x y z
N LEU A 1 -10.12 -2.93 4.01
CA LEU A 1 -10.01 -1.53 4.48
C LEU A 1 -9.73 -1.42 5.97
N GLN A 2 -10.40 -2.23 6.79
CA GLN A 2 -10.22 -2.15 8.24
C GLN A 2 -8.77 -2.34 8.68
N ARG A 3 -8.05 -3.27 8.04
CA ARG A 3 -6.66 -3.52 8.38
C ARG A 3 -5.77 -2.34 7.98
N ILE A 4 -6.04 -1.74 6.84
CA ILE A 4 -5.30 -0.56 6.38
C ILE A 4 -5.51 0.60 7.34
N GLU A 5 -6.74 0.82 7.76
CA GLU A 5 -7.08 1.89 8.71
C GLU A 5 -6.44 1.66 10.06
N ARG A 6 -6.41 0.40 10.53
CA ARG A 6 -5.77 0.06 11.81
C ARG A 6 -4.27 0.37 11.78
N GLU A 7 -3.58 -0.02 10.70
CA GLU A 7 -2.15 0.26 10.58
C GLU A 7 -1.90 1.76 10.45
N THR A 8 -2.79 2.48 9.78
CA THR A 8 -2.71 3.93 9.69
C THR A 8 -2.81 4.57 11.08
N GLU A 9 -3.76 4.13 11.89
CA GLU A 9 -3.92 4.62 13.26
C GLU A 9 -2.69 4.30 14.12
N ASN A 10 -2.13 3.09 13.97
CA ASN A 10 -0.93 2.71 14.68
C ASN A 10 0.24 3.62 14.32
N ALA A 11 0.42 3.94 13.05
CA ALA A 11 1.48 4.84 12.60
C ALA A 11 1.30 6.24 13.17
N LEU A 12 0.07 6.75 13.19
CA LEU A 12 -0.23 8.06 13.76
C LEU A 12 0.02 8.10 15.26
N ALA A 13 -0.12 6.96 15.93
CA ALA A 13 0.17 6.84 17.36
C ALA A 13 1.66 6.60 17.66
N GLY A 14 2.52 6.60 16.65
CA GLY A 14 3.95 6.37 16.81
C GLY A 14 4.34 4.90 16.98
N LYS A 15 3.42 3.99 16.71
CA LYS A 15 3.70 2.54 16.81
C LYS A 15 4.25 2.00 15.51
N PRO A 16 5.10 0.95 15.55
CA PRO A 16 5.54 0.28 14.33
C PRO A 16 4.32 -0.24 13.54
N SER A 17 4.34 0.01 12.23
CA SER A 17 3.23 -0.38 11.38
C SER A 17 3.74 -0.83 10.02
N LYS A 18 3.14 -1.89 9.48
CA LYS A 18 3.52 -2.45 8.19
C LYS A 18 2.35 -3.18 7.57
N ILE A 19 2.21 -3.05 6.26
CA ILE A 19 1.24 -3.80 5.47
C ILE A 19 2.00 -4.56 4.39
N THR A 20 1.77 -5.87 4.31
CA THR A 20 2.28 -6.72 3.24
C THR A 20 1.11 -7.46 2.64
N ALA A 21 0.91 -7.35 1.34
CA ALA A 21 -0.23 -7.97 0.68
C ALA A 21 0.10 -8.44 -0.72
N LYS A 22 -0.52 -9.55 -1.12
CA LYS A 22 -0.52 -10.04 -2.50
C LYS A 22 -1.91 -9.87 -3.05
N VAL A 23 -2.03 -9.22 -4.19
CA VAL A 23 -3.32 -9.00 -4.86
C VAL A 23 -3.21 -9.32 -6.34
N ASN A 24 -4.31 -9.79 -6.93
CA ASN A 24 -4.33 -10.08 -8.36
C ASN A 24 -4.30 -8.80 -9.19
N SER A 25 -5.02 -7.80 -8.76
CA SER A 25 -4.99 -6.47 -9.37
C SER A 25 -5.36 -5.43 -8.32
N LEU A 26 -4.90 -4.22 -8.51
CA LEU A 26 -5.14 -3.11 -7.59
C LEU A 26 -5.77 -1.96 -8.37
N VAL A 27 -7.10 -1.97 -8.45
CA VAL A 27 -7.87 -0.98 -9.22
C VAL A 27 -8.96 -0.29 -8.41
N ASP A 28 -9.23 -0.75 -7.19
CA ASP A 28 -10.26 -0.18 -6.33
C ASP A 28 -9.80 1.17 -5.79
N LYS A 29 -10.53 2.23 -6.13
CA LYS A 29 -10.18 3.59 -5.74
C LYS A 29 -10.14 3.79 -4.23
N ASP A 30 -11.07 3.17 -3.51
CA ASP A 30 -11.15 3.34 -2.06
C ASP A 30 -9.95 2.69 -1.37
N ILE A 31 -9.56 1.51 -1.83
CA ILE A 31 -8.39 0.82 -1.30
C ILE A 31 -7.12 1.61 -1.62
N ILE A 32 -6.99 2.10 -2.85
CA ILE A 32 -5.83 2.90 -3.26
C ILE A 32 -5.71 4.16 -2.41
N LYS A 33 -6.82 4.86 -2.19
CA LYS A 33 -6.82 6.06 -1.34
C LYS A 33 -6.42 5.73 0.10
N ALA A 34 -6.92 4.62 0.63
CA ALA A 34 -6.57 4.19 1.98
C ALA A 34 -5.08 3.86 2.08
N LEU A 35 -4.49 3.23 1.06
CA LEU A 35 -3.06 2.93 1.03
C LEU A 35 -2.22 4.21 0.94
N TYR A 36 -2.62 5.19 0.15
CA TYR A 36 -1.94 6.48 0.11
C TYR A 36 -1.97 7.16 1.47
N ARG A 37 -3.12 7.15 2.13
CA ARG A 37 -3.27 7.74 3.46
C ARG A 37 -2.37 7.02 4.47
N ALA A 38 -2.32 5.70 4.42
CA ALA A 38 -1.45 4.91 5.28
C ALA A 38 0.01 5.25 5.05
N SER A 39 0.43 5.38 3.79
CA SER A 39 1.80 5.77 3.46
C SER A 39 2.15 7.15 4.01
N GLN A 40 1.23 8.11 3.88
CA GLN A 40 1.44 9.45 4.40
C GLN A 40 1.54 9.47 5.93
N ALA A 41 0.89 8.53 6.60
CA ALA A 41 0.97 8.39 8.05
C ALA A 41 2.24 7.70 8.53
N GLY A 42 3.02 7.09 7.63
CA GLY A 42 4.27 6.44 7.96
C GLY A 42 4.23 4.92 7.95
N VAL A 43 3.15 4.32 7.49
CA VAL A 43 3.05 2.86 7.35
C VAL A 43 3.92 2.39 6.19
N LYS A 44 4.77 1.41 6.43
CA LYS A 44 5.51 0.75 5.36
C LYS A 44 4.60 -0.26 4.66
N ILE A 45 4.50 -0.16 3.35
CA ILE A 45 3.58 -0.97 2.56
C ILE A 45 4.35 -1.69 1.46
N ASP A 46 4.29 -3.01 1.48
CA ASP A 46 4.86 -3.87 0.44
C ASP A 46 3.72 -4.60 -0.25
N LEU A 47 3.55 -4.36 -1.53
CA LEU A 47 2.49 -4.96 -2.32
C LEU A 47 3.08 -5.79 -3.45
N ILE A 48 2.53 -6.98 -3.64
CA ILE A 48 2.81 -7.82 -4.80
C ILE A 48 1.55 -7.86 -5.65
N VAL A 49 1.60 -7.30 -6.84
CA VAL A 49 0.45 -7.19 -7.74
C VAL A 49 0.74 -8.00 -8.99
N ARG A 50 -0.12 -8.98 -9.29
CA ARG A 50 0.06 -9.87 -10.43
C ARG A 50 -0.52 -9.34 -11.74
N GLY A 51 -1.45 -8.41 -11.66
CA GLY A 51 -2.14 -7.86 -12.81
C GLY A 51 -2.05 -6.35 -12.86
N ILE A 52 -3.19 -5.70 -13.14
CA ILE A 52 -3.25 -4.26 -13.30
C ILE A 52 -3.07 -3.56 -11.95
N CYS A 53 -2.22 -2.56 -11.91
CA CYS A 53 -2.01 -1.74 -10.73
C CYS A 53 -2.23 -0.27 -11.10
N CYS A 54 -3.24 0.35 -10.51
CA CYS A 54 -3.53 1.77 -10.70
C CYS A 54 -2.91 2.66 -9.62
N LEU A 55 -2.28 2.04 -8.62
CA LEU A 55 -1.56 2.79 -7.59
C LEU A 55 -0.16 3.12 -8.09
N LYS A 56 0.26 4.36 -7.89
CA LYS A 56 1.62 4.80 -8.25
C LYS A 56 2.48 4.87 -7.00
N PRO A 57 3.49 4.00 -6.87
CA PRO A 57 4.37 4.01 -5.71
C PRO A 57 5.45 5.10 -5.81
N ASN A 58 6.10 5.35 -4.70
CA ASN A 58 7.28 6.22 -4.61
C ASN A 58 7.05 7.66 -5.05
N ILE A 59 5.83 8.18 -4.90
CA ILE A 59 5.56 9.60 -5.13
C ILE A 59 5.83 10.36 -3.83
N ALA A 60 6.74 11.32 -3.90
CA ALA A 60 7.15 12.09 -2.73
C ALA A 60 5.96 12.76 -2.04
N GLY A 61 5.82 12.54 -0.74
CA GLY A 61 4.74 13.09 0.08
C GLY A 61 3.41 12.36 -0.04
N ILE A 62 3.30 11.33 -0.91
CA ILE A 62 2.06 10.60 -1.12
C ILE A 62 2.27 9.10 -0.92
N SER A 63 3.18 8.49 -1.66
CA SER A 63 3.40 7.03 -1.62
C SER A 63 4.86 6.64 -1.44
N ASP A 64 5.64 7.46 -0.74
CA ASP A 64 7.06 7.19 -0.48
C ASP A 64 7.29 5.87 0.25
N ASN A 65 6.33 5.42 1.05
CA ASN A 65 6.44 4.21 1.86
C ASN A 65 5.79 3.00 1.18
N ILE A 66 5.30 3.14 -0.05
CA ILE A 66 4.68 2.05 -0.78
C ILE A 66 5.67 1.48 -1.78
N ASN A 67 5.96 0.19 -1.64
CA ASN A 67 6.76 -0.56 -2.59
C ASN A 67 5.86 -1.56 -3.32
N VAL A 68 5.83 -1.49 -4.64
CA VAL A 68 5.03 -2.39 -5.46
C VAL A 68 5.95 -3.27 -6.27
N ILE A 69 5.77 -4.58 -6.12
CA ILE A 69 6.48 -5.58 -6.89
C ILE A 69 5.48 -6.20 -7.86
N GLU A 70 5.76 -6.12 -9.15
CA GLU A 70 4.95 -6.80 -10.15
C GLU A 70 5.33 -8.28 -10.17
N GLY A 71 4.40 -9.11 -9.69
CA GLY A 71 4.61 -10.54 -9.62
C GLY A 71 4.25 -11.24 -10.93
N ARG A 72 4.83 -10.83 -12.03
CA ARG A 72 4.59 -11.51 -13.30
C ARG A 72 5.35 -12.82 -13.32
N ILE A 73 4.64 -13.86 -13.66
CA ILE A 73 5.27 -15.16 -13.90
C ILE A 73 5.61 -15.23 -15.37
N PHE A 74 6.90 -15.28 -15.66
CA PHE A 74 7.36 -15.50 -17.02
C PHE A 74 7.57 -16.99 -17.22
N LEU A 75 6.83 -17.51 -18.14
CA LEU A 75 6.98 -18.92 -18.52
C LEU A 75 7.84 -19.05 -19.77
#